data_4eebe7dd6fc2c5ff60c0f40137751e10
#
_entry.id   4eebe7dd6fc2c5ff60c0f40137751e10
#
_cell.length_a   1.000
_cell.length_b   1.000
_cell.length_c   1.000
_cell.angle_alpha   90.00
_cell.angle_beta   90.00
_cell.angle_gamma   90.00
#
_symmetry.space_group_name_H-M   'P 1'
#
loop_
_entity.id
_entity.type
_entity.pdbx_description
1 polymer ?
#
loop_
_entity_poly.entity_id
_entity_poly.type
_entity_poly.pdbx_seq_one_letter_code
_entity_poly.pdbx_strand_id
1 'polypeptide(L)'
;MVLTSRNELTSLVVAEQAQPLPLDLLDRAEARELLISRVGAERVAAEPEAVAEVITVCAGLPLALAIVAARAAAHPRFGLEALAGELRDARGSLDAFEGGDATTDVRAVFSWSYHTLGPDAARLFRLLGVHPGPDIAAPAAASLVGVPVPQARRLLIQLTRAHLITERAPGQYGFHDLLRAYAVELTRAYDGQEERHTALHRLLDHYLHTAVAAGAAFTPHREPIKVEPVRPGVSVGEFAGHAQALLWFSLTYPALIAALQQAAEAGFETHAWQLAWSLMEFLDQRGHWHDQRTVHRSALGSAHRIRDLTGQAHACYGLGLADLRMGRYDRARGHLVRALNLHRETGNAVGQALAHGALNFAGERQGRHDEGLHHALRALKLYRAAGRRSGEAYAMNNVGWAYAMLGDFQQTLVHCEKALTMMREAGDRRGESAAWDSLGYAYQHIGDHQQAIRCYRHAVELRRGRGERVREAESLHRLGSAQLAAGDRAGARDSWQRALTRFDALGHPDAQRLRDGLTRLGGPTADGT
;
A
#
# COMPACT_ATOMS: atom_id res chain seq x y z
N MET A 1 -4.23 36.32 33.61
CA MET A 1 -2.82 36.36 33.14
C MET A 1 -2.73 35.44 31.94
N VAL A 2 -2.19 35.88 30.84
CA VAL A 2 -1.93 35.03 29.66
C VAL A 2 -0.44 34.72 29.65
N LEU A 3 -0.10 33.41 29.60
CA LEU A 3 1.27 32.91 29.51
C LEU A 3 1.42 32.26 28.17
N THR A 4 2.44 32.60 27.39
CA THR A 4 2.81 31.88 26.15
C THR A 4 4.00 30.98 26.45
N SER A 5 3.91 29.74 26.00
CA SER A 5 4.97 28.74 26.16
C SER A 5 5.00 27.82 24.94
N ARG A 6 6.19 27.31 24.61
CA ARG A 6 6.39 26.23 23.61
C ARG A 6 6.31 24.83 24.22
N ASN A 7 6.19 24.74 25.54
CA ASN A 7 6.00 23.47 26.29
C ASN A 7 4.59 23.43 26.86
N GLU A 8 4.04 22.24 27.00
CA GLU A 8 2.69 22.00 27.52
C GLU A 8 2.47 22.43 28.97
N LEU A 9 3.41 23.04 29.68
CA LEU A 9 3.32 23.53 31.05
C LEU A 9 2.34 22.71 31.94
N THR A 10 2.40 21.38 31.84
CA THR A 10 1.46 20.42 32.46
C THR A 10 1.33 20.67 33.99
N SER A 11 2.37 21.15 34.63
CA SER A 11 2.34 21.53 36.04
C SER A 11 1.38 22.67 36.32
N LEU A 12 1.29 23.68 35.47
CA LEU A 12 0.35 24.80 35.65
C LEU A 12 -1.09 24.37 35.36
N VAL A 13 -1.27 23.48 34.38
CA VAL A 13 -2.60 22.94 34.06
C VAL A 13 -3.13 22.10 35.21
N VAL A 14 -2.27 21.25 35.80
CA VAL A 14 -2.67 20.34 36.90
C VAL A 14 -2.73 21.06 38.25
N ALA A 15 -1.75 21.89 38.58
CA ALA A 15 -1.66 22.52 39.91
C ALA A 15 -2.48 23.81 40.02
N GLU A 16 -2.51 24.63 38.97
CA GLU A 16 -3.12 25.96 38.96
C GLU A 16 -4.41 26.04 38.15
N GLN A 17 -4.91 24.91 37.63
CA GLN A 17 -6.12 24.84 36.79
C GLN A 17 -6.07 25.79 35.58
N ALA A 18 -4.87 26.04 35.04
CA ALA A 18 -4.70 26.86 33.85
C ALA A 18 -5.40 26.20 32.66
N GLN A 19 -6.13 26.97 31.88
CA GLN A 19 -6.73 26.48 30.65
C GLN A 19 -5.71 26.57 29.52
N PRO A 20 -5.27 25.45 28.93
CA PRO A 20 -4.42 25.49 27.76
C PRO A 20 -5.23 25.93 26.55
N LEU A 21 -4.71 26.92 25.82
CA LEU A 21 -5.21 27.32 24.51
C LEU A 21 -4.15 26.92 23.48
N PRO A 22 -4.32 25.76 22.81
CA PRO A 22 -3.38 25.38 21.76
C PRO A 22 -3.50 26.34 20.58
N LEU A 23 -2.34 26.78 20.08
CA LEU A 23 -2.25 27.51 18.82
C LEU A 23 -1.88 26.49 17.74
N ASP A 24 -2.88 26.08 16.98
CA ASP A 24 -2.71 25.14 15.88
C ASP A 24 -2.20 25.84 14.60
N LEU A 25 -1.87 25.04 13.59
CA LEU A 25 -1.60 25.55 12.26
C LEU A 25 -2.86 26.22 11.70
N LEU A 26 -2.68 27.26 10.91
CA LEU A 26 -3.80 27.93 10.23
C LEU A 26 -4.46 26.95 9.25
N ASP A 27 -5.78 26.91 9.27
CA ASP A 27 -6.52 26.24 8.22
C ASP A 27 -6.41 27.00 6.88
N ARG A 28 -6.97 26.43 5.81
CA ARG A 28 -6.89 27.06 4.48
C ARG A 28 -7.55 28.44 4.41
N ALA A 29 -8.63 28.64 5.17
CA ALA A 29 -9.36 29.90 5.19
C ALA A 29 -8.57 30.95 5.96
N GLU A 30 -8.10 30.62 7.16
CA GLU A 30 -7.26 31.47 8.01
C GLU A 30 -5.92 31.84 7.32
N ALA A 31 -5.27 30.85 6.67
CA ALA A 31 -4.05 31.07 5.91
C ALA A 31 -4.29 32.03 4.74
N ARG A 32 -5.42 31.90 4.06
CA ARG A 32 -5.82 32.80 2.97
C ARG A 32 -6.10 34.23 3.49
N GLU A 33 -6.76 34.34 4.64
CA GLU A 33 -7.01 35.64 5.29
C GLU A 33 -5.70 36.35 5.66
N LEU A 34 -4.72 35.63 6.20
CA LEU A 34 -3.39 36.16 6.46
C LEU A 34 -2.73 36.67 5.19
N LEU A 35 -2.80 35.94 4.07
CA LEU A 35 -2.27 36.38 2.79
C LEU A 35 -3.02 37.62 2.27
N ILE A 36 -4.35 37.67 2.37
CA ILE A 36 -5.17 38.83 1.99
C ILE A 36 -4.74 40.05 2.79
N SER A 37 -4.55 39.91 4.09
CA SER A 37 -4.18 41.04 4.96
C SER A 37 -2.80 41.64 4.64
N ARG A 38 -1.88 40.86 4.06
CA ARG A 38 -0.50 41.25 3.81
C ARG A 38 -0.21 41.58 2.34
N VAL A 39 -0.87 40.88 1.40
CA VAL A 39 -0.61 40.96 -0.05
C VAL A 39 -1.70 41.75 -0.78
N GLY A 40 -2.91 41.82 -0.21
CA GLY A 40 -4.08 42.47 -0.77
C GLY A 40 -5.09 41.49 -1.40
N ALA A 41 -6.38 41.80 -1.24
CA ALA A 41 -7.48 40.95 -1.66
C ALA A 41 -7.54 40.74 -3.19
N GLU A 42 -7.30 41.78 -3.98
CA GLU A 42 -7.35 41.71 -5.45
C GLU A 42 -6.29 40.72 -5.99
N ARG A 43 -5.08 40.81 -5.46
CA ARG A 43 -3.94 39.99 -5.90
C ARG A 43 -4.12 38.52 -5.50
N VAL A 44 -4.63 38.26 -4.30
CA VAL A 44 -4.95 36.89 -3.83
C VAL A 44 -6.12 36.29 -4.61
N ALA A 45 -7.08 37.13 -5.06
CA ALA A 45 -8.20 36.67 -5.87
C ALA A 45 -7.83 36.41 -7.34
N ALA A 46 -6.82 37.13 -7.86
CA ALA A 46 -6.37 37.00 -9.24
C ALA A 46 -5.64 35.66 -9.52
N GLU A 47 -4.97 35.09 -8.51
CA GLU A 47 -4.14 33.87 -8.68
C GLU A 47 -4.51 32.77 -7.63
N PRO A 48 -5.73 32.22 -7.65
CA PRO A 48 -6.21 31.34 -6.59
C PRO A 48 -5.45 30.01 -6.50
N GLU A 49 -4.93 29.50 -7.62
CA GLU A 49 -4.15 28.25 -7.66
C GLU A 49 -2.77 28.45 -7.03
N ALA A 50 -2.08 29.54 -7.34
CA ALA A 50 -0.81 29.91 -6.74
C ALA A 50 -0.94 30.14 -5.22
N VAL A 51 -2.03 30.78 -4.78
CA VAL A 51 -2.34 30.97 -3.36
C VAL A 51 -2.55 29.63 -2.65
N ALA A 52 -3.29 28.70 -3.26
CA ALA A 52 -3.50 27.37 -2.70
C ALA A 52 -2.19 26.58 -2.59
N GLU A 53 -1.30 26.74 -3.56
CA GLU A 53 0.02 26.11 -3.53
C GLU A 53 0.93 26.72 -2.46
N VAL A 54 1.01 28.04 -2.35
CA VAL A 54 1.74 28.74 -1.27
C VAL A 54 1.27 28.25 0.10
N ILE A 55 -0.05 28.18 0.34
CA ILE A 55 -0.61 27.68 1.59
C ILE A 55 -0.18 26.22 1.84
N THR A 56 -0.18 25.41 0.79
CA THR A 56 0.21 23.98 0.89
C THR A 56 1.70 23.84 1.22
N VAL A 57 2.58 24.59 0.57
CA VAL A 57 4.03 24.52 0.82
C VAL A 57 4.38 25.11 2.20
N CYS A 58 3.75 26.19 2.60
CA CYS A 58 3.89 26.76 3.95
C CYS A 58 3.18 25.90 5.02
N ALA A 59 2.35 24.94 4.58
CA ALA A 59 1.61 23.96 5.38
C ALA A 59 0.84 24.60 6.56
N GLY A 60 0.28 25.78 6.36
CA GLY A 60 -0.47 26.51 7.38
C GLY A 60 0.38 27.13 8.51
N LEU A 61 1.72 27.10 8.41
CA LEU A 61 2.58 27.70 9.43
C LEU A 61 2.54 29.24 9.34
N PRO A 62 2.04 29.96 10.40
CA PRO A 62 1.86 31.41 10.34
C PRO A 62 3.13 32.17 9.97
N LEU A 63 4.28 31.75 10.49
CA LEU A 63 5.56 32.40 10.21
C LEU A 63 5.99 32.22 8.76
N ALA A 64 5.90 31.00 8.22
CA ALA A 64 6.26 30.74 6.83
C ALA A 64 5.36 31.55 5.87
N LEU A 65 4.05 31.57 6.14
CA LEU A 65 3.10 32.39 5.40
C LEU A 65 3.41 33.89 5.49
N ALA A 66 3.80 34.37 6.68
CA ALA A 66 4.16 35.76 6.89
C ALA A 66 5.43 36.15 6.11
N ILE A 67 6.44 35.28 6.05
CA ILE A 67 7.68 35.51 5.26
C ILE A 67 7.35 35.57 3.77
N VAL A 68 6.60 34.61 3.25
CA VAL A 68 6.20 34.59 1.84
C VAL A 68 5.33 35.80 1.50
N ALA A 69 4.39 36.17 2.38
CA ALA A 69 3.56 37.34 2.21
C ALA A 69 4.38 38.65 2.20
N ALA A 70 5.37 38.79 3.08
CA ALA A 70 6.28 39.93 3.10
C ALA A 70 7.11 40.03 1.81
N ARG A 71 7.62 38.91 1.31
CA ARG A 71 8.33 38.83 0.04
C ARG A 71 7.43 39.20 -1.14
N ALA A 72 6.19 38.69 -1.16
CA ALA A 72 5.19 39.04 -2.16
C ALA A 72 4.86 40.56 -2.13
N ALA A 73 4.75 41.14 -0.94
CA ALA A 73 4.49 42.57 -0.77
C ALA A 73 5.68 43.45 -1.21
N ALA A 74 6.91 43.02 -0.95
CA ALA A 74 8.13 43.68 -1.37
C ALA A 74 8.32 43.69 -2.90
N HIS A 75 7.72 42.73 -3.61
CA HIS A 75 7.81 42.58 -5.06
C HIS A 75 6.43 42.61 -5.73
N PRO A 76 5.72 43.74 -5.74
CA PRO A 76 4.33 43.83 -6.19
C PRO A 76 4.12 43.51 -7.68
N ARG A 77 5.19 43.53 -8.49
CA ARG A 77 5.16 43.24 -9.93
C ARG A 77 5.35 41.74 -10.24
N PHE A 78 5.75 40.91 -9.25
CA PHE A 78 5.90 39.48 -9.47
C PHE A 78 4.56 38.78 -9.22
N GLY A 79 4.13 37.93 -10.14
CA GLY A 79 2.96 37.06 -9.91
C GLY A 79 3.18 36.12 -8.72
N LEU A 80 2.10 35.78 -8.02
CA LEU A 80 2.16 34.76 -6.94
C LEU A 80 2.53 33.39 -7.49
N GLU A 81 2.21 33.13 -8.78
CA GLU A 81 2.64 31.90 -9.48
C GLU A 81 4.16 31.77 -9.55
N ALA A 82 4.89 32.88 -9.77
CA ALA A 82 6.36 32.87 -9.78
C ALA A 82 6.92 32.51 -8.40
N LEU A 83 6.32 33.06 -7.32
CA LEU A 83 6.69 32.72 -5.94
C LEU A 83 6.34 31.26 -5.58
N ALA A 84 5.18 30.80 -6.02
CA ALA A 84 4.78 29.40 -5.84
C ALA A 84 5.74 28.46 -6.58
N GLY A 85 6.19 28.82 -7.79
CA GLY A 85 7.21 28.12 -8.55
C GLY A 85 8.55 28.02 -7.82
N GLU A 86 9.07 29.14 -7.30
CA GLU A 86 10.30 29.16 -6.49
C GLU A 86 10.18 28.27 -5.24
N LEU A 87 9.04 28.33 -4.55
CA LEU A 87 8.76 27.47 -3.38
C LEU A 87 8.68 25.98 -3.76
N ARG A 88 8.15 25.69 -4.95
CA ARG A 88 8.08 24.33 -5.49
C ARG A 88 9.47 23.77 -5.79
N ASP A 89 10.31 24.58 -6.43
CA ASP A 89 11.68 24.20 -6.78
C ASP A 89 12.57 24.05 -5.53
N ALA A 90 12.29 24.83 -4.48
CA ALA A 90 12.95 24.74 -3.19
C ALA A 90 12.36 23.66 -2.26
N ARG A 91 11.48 22.79 -2.76
CA ARG A 91 10.86 21.73 -1.94
C ARG A 91 11.93 20.85 -1.27
N GLY A 92 11.89 20.81 0.07
CA GLY A 92 12.87 20.07 0.87
C GLY A 92 14.07 20.90 1.34
N SER A 93 14.10 22.23 1.05
CA SER A 93 15.03 23.21 1.60
C SER A 93 14.27 24.32 2.33
N LEU A 94 14.91 24.90 3.35
CA LEU A 94 14.40 26.08 4.03
C LEU A 94 14.92 27.42 3.45
N ASP A 95 15.71 27.38 2.39
CA ASP A 95 16.35 28.57 1.80
C ASP A 95 15.33 29.61 1.31
N ALA A 96 14.17 29.14 0.82
CA ALA A 96 13.07 30.03 0.41
C ALA A 96 12.45 30.82 1.58
N PHE A 97 12.73 30.43 2.83
CA PHE A 97 12.19 31.02 4.05
C PHE A 97 13.25 31.74 4.88
N GLU A 98 14.40 32.09 4.28
CA GLU A 98 15.39 32.96 4.89
C GLU A 98 14.84 34.36 5.01
N GLY A 99 14.61 34.82 6.25
CA GLY A 99 14.32 36.19 6.58
C GLY A 99 15.64 36.95 6.85
N GLY A 100 15.74 38.20 6.47
CA GLY A 100 16.96 38.99 6.70
C GLY A 100 17.28 39.26 8.20
N ASP A 101 16.48 38.75 9.13
CA ASP A 101 16.64 38.90 10.57
C ASP A 101 16.34 37.59 11.28
N ALA A 102 17.06 37.29 12.36
CA ALA A 102 16.93 36.02 13.13
C ALA A 102 15.53 35.77 13.68
N THR A 103 14.70 36.79 13.84
CA THR A 103 13.30 36.68 14.30
C THR A 103 12.33 36.26 13.20
N THR A 104 12.73 36.40 11.93
CA THR A 104 11.94 36.10 10.74
C THR A 104 12.46 34.87 9.97
N ASP A 105 13.53 34.23 10.46
CA ASP A 105 14.08 33.01 9.88
C ASP A 105 13.40 31.78 10.51
N VAL A 106 12.77 30.96 9.68
CA VAL A 106 12.10 29.71 10.10
C VAL A 106 13.07 28.75 10.78
N ARG A 107 14.34 28.69 10.32
CA ARG A 107 15.39 27.87 10.96
C ARG A 107 15.65 28.33 12.40
N ALA A 108 15.73 29.63 12.63
CA ALA A 108 15.96 30.17 13.97
C ALA A 108 14.81 29.80 14.92
N VAL A 109 13.56 29.86 14.43
CA VAL A 109 12.39 29.49 15.23
C VAL A 109 12.38 28.00 15.58
N PHE A 110 12.71 27.12 14.65
CA PHE A 110 12.79 25.69 14.90
C PHE A 110 13.97 25.32 15.82
N SER A 111 15.09 26.04 15.66
CA SER A 111 16.29 25.80 16.47
C SER A 111 16.05 25.98 17.97
N TRP A 112 15.18 26.89 18.37
CA TRP A 112 14.86 27.09 19.80
C TRP A 112 14.20 25.86 20.42
N SER A 113 13.23 25.24 19.73
CA SER A 113 12.63 23.98 20.19
C SER A 113 13.64 22.83 20.17
N TYR A 114 14.48 22.77 19.12
CA TYR A 114 15.51 21.74 18.99
C TYR A 114 16.57 21.81 20.09
N HIS A 115 17.07 23.00 20.45
CA HIS A 115 18.10 23.18 21.48
C HIS A 115 17.61 22.88 22.90
N THR A 116 16.29 22.81 23.14
CA THR A 116 15.75 22.38 24.43
C THR A 116 15.73 20.87 24.60
N LEU A 117 15.99 20.10 23.55
CA LEU A 117 15.98 18.63 23.57
C LEU A 117 17.25 18.09 24.26
N GLY A 118 17.07 17.00 24.99
CA GLY A 118 18.20 16.16 25.39
C GLY A 118 18.86 15.48 24.19
N PRO A 119 20.11 15.02 24.32
CA PRO A 119 20.91 14.51 23.19
C PRO A 119 20.25 13.36 22.43
N ASP A 120 19.59 12.45 23.13
CA ASP A 120 18.90 11.29 22.49
C ASP A 120 17.68 11.73 21.69
N ALA A 121 16.88 12.68 22.21
CA ALA A 121 15.72 13.20 21.49
C ALA A 121 16.15 14.04 20.28
N ALA A 122 17.20 14.85 20.42
CA ALA A 122 17.78 15.61 19.32
C ALA A 122 18.31 14.67 18.22
N ARG A 123 18.99 13.58 18.58
CA ARG A 123 19.46 12.56 17.63
C ARG A 123 18.28 11.87 16.92
N LEU A 124 17.21 11.48 17.66
CA LEU A 124 16.03 10.91 17.03
C LEU A 124 15.41 11.89 16.04
N PHE A 125 15.23 13.17 16.43
CA PHE A 125 14.66 14.19 15.55
C PHE A 125 15.44 14.30 14.23
N ARG A 126 16.76 14.41 14.29
CA ARG A 126 17.61 14.46 13.09
C ARG A 126 17.42 13.21 12.22
N LEU A 127 17.60 12.02 12.81
CA LEU A 127 17.49 10.76 12.06
C LEU A 127 16.10 10.52 11.48
N LEU A 128 15.03 11.06 12.09
CA LEU A 128 13.70 11.03 11.47
C LEU A 128 13.69 11.74 10.10
N GLY A 129 14.60 12.68 9.83
CA GLY A 129 14.80 13.28 8.51
C GLY A 129 15.23 12.27 7.44
N VAL A 130 15.82 11.13 7.82
CA VAL A 130 16.16 10.03 6.92
C VAL A 130 14.94 9.19 6.55
N HIS A 131 13.84 9.24 7.33
CA HIS A 131 12.64 8.45 7.07
C HIS A 131 11.87 8.98 5.87
N PRO A 132 11.59 8.14 4.83
CA PRO A 132 11.00 8.62 3.58
C PRO A 132 9.47 8.76 3.61
N GLY A 133 8.81 8.08 4.54
CA GLY A 133 7.34 8.03 4.61
C GLY A 133 6.72 9.25 5.27
N PRO A 134 5.41 9.44 5.11
CA PRO A 134 4.68 10.55 5.75
C PRO A 134 4.63 10.42 7.26
N ASP A 135 4.46 9.19 7.76
CA ASP A 135 4.32 8.87 9.18
C ASP A 135 5.23 7.70 9.55
N ILE A 136 5.64 7.67 10.82
CA ILE A 136 6.49 6.61 11.38
C ILE A 136 5.87 6.06 12.66
N ALA A 137 5.91 4.74 12.81
CA ALA A 137 5.51 4.07 14.05
C ALA A 137 6.68 3.97 15.04
N ALA A 138 6.38 3.87 16.33
CA ALA A 138 7.42 3.76 17.37
C ALA A 138 8.41 2.60 17.15
N PRO A 139 8.04 1.39 16.68
CA PRO A 139 9.00 0.32 16.37
C PRO A 139 9.96 0.68 15.21
N ALA A 140 9.47 1.39 14.19
CA ALA A 140 10.30 1.86 13.09
C ALA A 140 11.28 2.95 13.57
N ALA A 141 10.81 3.90 14.38
CA ALA A 141 11.65 4.92 15.00
C ALA A 141 12.71 4.30 15.95
N ALA A 142 12.34 3.26 16.71
CA ALA A 142 13.27 2.50 17.54
C ALA A 142 14.40 1.88 16.71
N SER A 143 14.03 1.22 15.62
CA SER A 143 14.99 0.61 14.68
C SER A 143 15.89 1.65 14.02
N LEU A 144 15.34 2.78 13.60
CA LEU A 144 16.08 3.89 12.99
C LEU A 144 17.24 4.35 13.87
N VAL A 145 16.98 4.58 15.17
CA VAL A 145 18.01 5.04 16.11
C VAL A 145 18.77 3.91 16.80
N GLY A 146 18.30 2.66 16.71
CA GLY A 146 18.92 1.48 17.30
C GLY A 146 18.70 1.37 18.80
N VAL A 147 17.53 1.73 19.32
CA VAL A 147 17.17 1.67 20.75
C VAL A 147 15.94 0.79 20.97
N PRO A 148 15.66 0.32 22.20
CA PRO A 148 14.43 -0.40 22.52
C PRO A 148 13.17 0.42 22.27
N VAL A 149 12.07 -0.21 21.82
CA VAL A 149 10.78 0.45 21.52
C VAL A 149 10.25 1.31 22.67
N PRO A 150 10.31 0.89 23.97
CA PRO A 150 9.86 1.74 25.07
C PRO A 150 10.67 3.04 25.19
N GLN A 151 11.97 3.02 24.89
CA GLN A 151 12.81 4.22 24.88
C GLN A 151 12.43 5.14 23.71
N ALA A 152 12.29 4.59 22.50
CA ALA A 152 11.86 5.37 21.34
C ALA A 152 10.51 6.05 21.56
N ARG A 153 9.54 5.38 22.21
CA ARG A 153 8.25 5.99 22.58
C ARG A 153 8.42 7.20 23.48
N ARG A 154 9.27 7.11 24.51
CA ARG A 154 9.55 8.26 25.39
C ARG A 154 10.15 9.43 24.63
N LEU A 155 11.08 9.15 23.71
CA LEU A 155 11.70 10.18 22.87
C LEU A 155 10.70 10.81 21.91
N LEU A 156 9.83 10.03 21.27
CA LEU A 156 8.75 10.54 20.40
C LEU A 156 7.79 11.44 21.19
N ILE A 157 7.40 11.08 22.41
CA ILE A 157 6.58 11.92 23.28
C ILE A 157 7.30 13.25 23.60
N GLN A 158 8.62 13.21 23.85
CA GLN A 158 9.40 14.45 24.07
C GLN A 158 9.38 15.34 22.83
N LEU A 159 9.55 14.78 21.64
CA LEU A 159 9.48 15.52 20.38
C LEU A 159 8.09 16.10 20.12
N THR A 160 7.02 15.37 20.46
CA THR A 160 5.64 15.84 20.35
C THR A 160 5.39 17.02 21.30
N ARG A 161 5.86 16.93 22.55
CA ARG A 161 5.77 18.03 23.53
C ARG A 161 6.57 19.28 23.14
N ALA A 162 7.64 19.09 22.38
CA ALA A 162 8.42 20.19 21.81
C ALA A 162 7.83 20.72 20.50
N HIS A 163 6.68 20.21 20.07
CA HIS A 163 6.01 20.53 18.80
C HIS A 163 6.87 20.34 17.54
N LEU A 164 7.83 19.41 17.60
CA LEU A 164 8.70 19.07 16.47
C LEU A 164 8.15 17.93 15.60
N ILE A 165 7.24 17.12 16.15
CA ILE A 165 6.45 16.12 15.43
C ILE A 165 5.02 16.14 15.98
N THR A 166 4.09 15.51 15.24
CA THR A 166 2.69 15.39 15.66
C THR A 166 2.27 13.93 15.67
N GLU A 167 1.57 13.49 16.70
CA GLU A 167 0.91 12.19 16.71
C GLU A 167 -0.41 12.31 15.94
N ARG A 168 -0.45 11.78 14.69
CA ARG A 168 -1.61 11.88 13.77
C ARG A 168 -2.67 10.80 14.03
N ALA A 169 -2.23 9.67 14.55
CA ALA A 169 -3.06 8.57 15.02
C ALA A 169 -2.33 7.86 16.16
N PRO A 170 -3.00 7.10 17.03
CA PRO A 170 -2.36 6.43 18.15
C PRO A 170 -1.11 5.64 17.73
N GLY A 171 0.06 6.08 18.19
CA GLY A 171 1.36 5.48 17.90
C GLY A 171 1.92 5.76 16.50
N GLN A 172 1.30 6.63 15.71
CA GLN A 172 1.76 7.09 14.39
C GLN A 172 2.16 8.56 14.46
N TYR A 173 3.40 8.86 14.19
CA TYR A 173 3.99 10.17 14.31
C TYR A 173 4.40 10.70 12.95
N GLY A 174 4.06 11.94 12.66
CA GLY A 174 4.39 12.59 11.40
C GLY A 174 5.08 13.91 11.59
N PHE A 175 5.81 14.33 10.54
CA PHE A 175 6.35 15.66 10.44
C PHE A 175 5.40 16.60 9.72
N HIS A 176 5.50 17.84 10.10
CA HIS A 176 5.21 18.95 9.21
C HIS A 176 6.33 19.10 8.16
N ASP A 177 6.01 19.42 6.90
CA ASP A 177 6.99 19.40 5.79
C ASP A 177 8.22 20.27 6.06
N LEU A 178 8.05 21.48 6.62
CA LEU A 178 9.16 22.36 6.96
C LEU A 178 10.01 21.83 8.12
N LEU A 179 9.41 21.16 9.11
CA LEU A 179 10.15 20.50 10.18
C LEU A 179 10.91 19.28 9.66
N ARG A 180 10.36 18.57 8.67
CA ARG A 180 11.06 17.50 7.96
C ARG A 180 12.30 18.05 7.23
N ALA A 181 12.15 19.16 6.46
CA ALA A 181 13.27 19.80 5.79
C ALA A 181 14.35 20.23 6.79
N TYR A 182 13.94 20.81 7.93
CA TYR A 182 14.87 21.16 9.00
C TYR A 182 15.59 19.95 9.59
N ALA A 183 14.89 18.84 9.85
CA ALA A 183 15.50 17.60 10.32
C ALA A 183 16.52 17.03 9.31
N VAL A 184 16.21 17.09 8.00
CA VAL A 184 17.12 16.67 6.92
C VAL A 184 18.39 17.54 6.89
N GLU A 185 18.26 18.87 7.02
CA GLU A 185 19.42 19.77 7.10
C GLU A 185 20.31 19.44 8.31
N LEU A 186 19.69 19.31 9.49
CA LEU A 186 20.41 18.95 10.72
C LEU A 186 21.11 17.59 10.61
N THR A 187 20.42 16.60 10.00
CA THR A 187 21.03 15.27 9.78
C THR A 187 22.28 15.36 8.92
N ARG A 188 22.27 16.21 7.89
CA ARG A 188 23.43 16.41 7.03
C ARG A 188 24.57 17.16 7.74
N ALA A 189 24.21 18.10 8.61
CA ALA A 189 25.19 18.91 9.34
C ALA A 189 25.86 18.19 10.50
N TYR A 190 25.11 17.36 11.24
CA TYR A 190 25.57 16.78 12.51
C TYR A 190 25.83 15.28 12.47
N ASP A 191 25.18 14.53 11.58
CA ASP A 191 25.31 13.07 11.51
C ASP A 191 26.17 12.67 10.29
N GLY A 192 27.21 11.86 10.53
CA GLY A 192 28.10 11.39 9.47
C GLY A 192 27.38 10.53 8.42
N GLN A 193 27.96 10.43 7.23
CA GLN A 193 27.37 9.63 6.14
C GLN A 193 27.17 8.17 6.56
N GLU A 194 28.14 7.59 7.29
CA GLU A 194 28.07 6.22 7.78
C GLU A 194 26.94 6.03 8.79
N GLU A 195 26.74 7.00 9.70
CA GLU A 195 25.64 6.96 10.66
C GLU A 195 24.27 7.00 9.97
N ARG A 196 24.11 7.92 9.01
CA ARG A 196 22.89 8.02 8.19
C ARG A 196 22.61 6.74 7.42
N HIS A 197 23.64 6.18 6.79
CA HIS A 197 23.55 4.92 6.05
C HIS A 197 23.17 3.75 6.97
N THR A 198 23.78 3.67 8.14
CA THR A 198 23.49 2.64 9.14
C THR A 198 22.07 2.78 9.70
N ALA A 199 21.61 4.01 9.97
CA ALA A 199 20.25 4.28 10.43
C ALA A 199 19.21 3.90 9.36
N LEU A 200 19.46 4.28 8.10
CA LEU A 200 18.61 3.88 6.99
C LEU A 200 18.58 2.36 6.82
N HIS A 201 19.71 1.70 6.93
CA HIS A 201 19.77 0.24 6.81
C HIS A 201 18.94 -0.46 7.89
N ARG A 202 19.03 -0.04 9.18
CA ARG A 202 18.19 -0.57 10.25
C ARG A 202 16.69 -0.32 10.01
N LEU A 203 16.35 0.84 9.47
CA LEU A 203 14.97 1.17 9.10
C LEU A 203 14.44 0.26 7.98
N LEU A 204 15.24 0.03 6.94
CA LEU A 204 14.90 -0.86 5.84
C LEU A 204 14.79 -2.32 6.30
N ASP A 205 15.69 -2.78 7.18
CA ASP A 205 15.58 -4.09 7.83
C ASP A 205 14.28 -4.20 8.63
N HIS A 206 13.92 -3.17 9.41
CA HIS A 206 12.65 -3.15 10.14
C HIS A 206 11.46 -3.34 9.20
N TYR A 207 11.38 -2.56 8.14
CA TYR A 207 10.28 -2.65 7.19
C TYR A 207 10.25 -3.99 6.44
N LEU A 208 11.41 -4.47 5.98
CA LEU A 208 11.52 -5.74 5.27
C LEU A 208 11.10 -6.92 6.17
N HIS A 209 11.73 -7.06 7.32
CA HIS A 209 11.46 -8.20 8.21
C HIS A 209 10.04 -8.17 8.78
N THR A 210 9.52 -6.98 9.10
CA THR A 210 8.13 -6.83 9.53
C THR A 210 7.16 -7.13 8.40
N ALA A 211 7.45 -6.71 7.15
CA ALA A 211 6.64 -7.03 5.98
C ALA A 211 6.65 -8.54 5.66
N VAL A 212 7.79 -9.21 5.85
CA VAL A 212 7.90 -10.67 5.71
C VAL A 212 7.08 -11.38 6.79
N ALA A 213 7.19 -10.97 8.05
CA ALA A 213 6.40 -11.53 9.15
C ALA A 213 4.89 -11.28 8.96
N ALA A 214 4.52 -10.06 8.56
CA ALA A 214 3.13 -9.72 8.22
C ALA A 214 2.64 -10.55 7.02
N GLY A 215 3.46 -10.72 5.99
CA GLY A 215 3.16 -11.54 4.81
C GLY A 215 2.89 -12.99 5.17
N ALA A 216 3.67 -13.57 6.07
CA ALA A 216 3.47 -14.93 6.58
C ALA A 216 2.13 -15.08 7.35
N ALA A 217 1.76 -14.09 8.16
CA ALA A 217 0.46 -14.07 8.84
C ALA A 217 -0.71 -13.74 7.90
N PHE A 218 -0.47 -12.95 6.86
CA PHE A 218 -1.47 -12.53 5.87
C PHE A 218 -1.79 -13.66 4.87
N THR A 219 -0.75 -14.38 4.41
CA THR A 219 -0.88 -15.49 3.45
C THR A 219 0.06 -16.64 3.87
N PRO A 220 -0.33 -17.46 4.88
CA PRO A 220 0.54 -18.47 5.50
C PRO A 220 1.06 -19.55 4.52
N HIS A 221 0.33 -19.77 3.43
CA HIS A 221 0.67 -20.82 2.44
C HIS A 221 1.56 -20.33 1.31
N ARG A 222 1.96 -19.05 1.32
CA ARG A 222 2.89 -18.48 0.34
C ARG A 222 4.32 -18.85 0.71
N GLU A 223 5.13 -19.17 -0.30
CA GLU A 223 6.55 -19.41 -0.11
C GLU A 223 7.26 -18.15 0.38
N PRO A 224 7.99 -18.25 1.50
CA PRO A 224 8.81 -17.13 1.97
C PRO A 224 10.00 -16.91 1.02
N ILE A 225 10.41 -15.66 0.88
CA ILE A 225 11.72 -15.34 0.28
C ILE A 225 12.82 -15.49 1.32
N LYS A 226 14.03 -15.80 0.85
CA LYS A 226 15.21 -15.78 1.71
C LYS A 226 15.61 -14.33 1.96
N VAL A 227 15.67 -13.94 3.23
CA VAL A 227 16.18 -12.64 3.68
C VAL A 227 17.42 -12.86 4.55
N GLU A 228 18.33 -11.90 4.54
CA GLU A 228 19.49 -11.91 5.42
C GLU A 228 19.05 -11.73 6.89
N PRO A 229 19.82 -12.20 7.86
CA PRO A 229 19.49 -12.01 9.28
C PRO A 229 19.31 -10.54 9.63
N VAL A 230 18.34 -10.27 10.52
CA VAL A 230 18.08 -8.92 11.03
C VAL A 230 19.27 -8.34 11.78
N ARG A 231 19.59 -7.07 11.55
CA ARG A 231 20.70 -6.39 12.23
C ARG A 231 20.40 -6.10 13.71
N PRO A 232 21.45 -5.98 14.55
CA PRO A 232 21.28 -5.55 15.94
C PRO A 232 20.60 -4.18 16.05
N GLY A 233 19.71 -4.06 17.02
CA GLY A 233 18.95 -2.83 17.27
C GLY A 233 17.71 -2.65 16.41
N VAL A 234 17.36 -3.63 15.58
CA VAL A 234 16.13 -3.63 14.79
C VAL A 234 15.01 -4.33 15.56
N SER A 235 13.84 -3.72 15.59
CA SER A 235 12.61 -4.29 16.17
C SER A 235 11.72 -4.81 15.06
N VAL A 236 11.43 -6.10 15.06
CA VAL A 236 10.55 -6.74 14.07
C VAL A 236 9.14 -6.86 14.67
N GLY A 237 8.12 -6.57 13.87
CA GLY A 237 6.71 -6.74 14.28
C GLY A 237 6.30 -8.21 14.31
N GLU A 238 5.44 -8.55 15.28
CA GLU A 238 4.82 -9.87 15.41
C GLU A 238 3.32 -9.77 15.14
N PHE A 239 2.75 -10.78 14.50
CA PHE A 239 1.34 -10.77 14.10
C PHE A 239 0.65 -12.06 14.51
N ALA A 240 -0.42 -11.95 15.27
CA ALA A 240 -1.23 -13.10 15.69
C ALA A 240 -2.07 -13.71 14.54
N GLY A 241 -2.18 -13.02 13.39
CA GLY A 241 -2.90 -13.52 12.22
C GLY A 241 -3.26 -12.45 11.19
N HIS A 242 -4.06 -12.87 10.22
CA HIS A 242 -4.42 -12.08 9.03
C HIS A 242 -4.93 -10.66 9.33
N ALA A 243 -5.83 -10.48 10.30
CA ALA A 243 -6.43 -9.18 10.59
C ALA A 243 -5.40 -8.14 11.07
N GLN A 244 -4.47 -8.54 11.95
CA GLN A 244 -3.41 -7.65 12.42
C GLN A 244 -2.42 -7.32 11.29
N ALA A 245 -2.05 -8.30 10.49
CA ALA A 245 -1.18 -8.09 9.32
C ALA A 245 -1.82 -7.16 8.30
N LEU A 246 -3.12 -7.33 8.01
CA LEU A 246 -3.86 -6.45 7.11
C LEU A 246 -3.92 -5.02 7.62
N LEU A 247 -4.19 -4.83 8.92
CA LEU A 247 -4.21 -3.50 9.53
C LEU A 247 -2.83 -2.83 9.45
N TRP A 248 -1.76 -3.56 9.79
CA TRP A 248 -0.39 -3.05 9.70
C TRP A 248 -0.04 -2.63 8.28
N PHE A 249 -0.28 -3.48 7.28
CA PHE A 249 -0.06 -3.12 5.88
C PHE A 249 -0.86 -1.88 5.49
N SER A 250 -2.13 -1.80 5.89
CA SER A 250 -3.01 -0.66 5.53
C SER A 250 -2.53 0.67 6.11
N LEU A 251 -1.97 0.67 7.32
CA LEU A 251 -1.43 1.86 7.96
C LEU A 251 -0.02 2.22 7.45
N THR A 252 0.79 1.21 7.15
CA THR A 252 2.22 1.41 6.87
C THR A 252 2.53 1.44 5.36
N TYR A 253 1.61 1.02 4.50
CA TYR A 253 1.87 0.86 3.07
C TYR A 253 2.44 2.11 2.39
N PRO A 254 2.01 3.37 2.68
CA PRO A 254 2.62 4.55 2.07
C PRO A 254 4.11 4.70 2.46
N ALA A 255 4.45 4.40 3.71
CA ALA A 255 5.84 4.41 4.19
C ALA A 255 6.67 3.28 3.55
N LEU A 256 6.07 2.09 3.33
CA LEU A 256 6.74 0.96 2.67
C LEU A 256 7.04 1.26 1.19
N ILE A 257 6.12 1.90 0.46
CA ILE A 257 6.36 2.34 -0.91
C ILE A 257 7.51 3.34 -0.97
N ALA A 258 7.50 4.35 -0.08
CA ALA A 258 8.54 5.35 -0.01
C ALA A 258 9.90 4.74 0.41
N ALA A 259 9.91 3.81 1.36
CA ALA A 259 11.12 3.09 1.79
C ALA A 259 11.72 2.24 0.68
N LEU A 260 10.89 1.59 -0.15
CA LEU A 260 11.34 0.85 -1.31
C LEU A 260 12.01 1.76 -2.34
N GLN A 261 11.41 2.91 -2.63
CA GLN A 261 11.98 3.89 -3.57
C GLN A 261 13.32 4.40 -3.05
N GLN A 262 13.38 4.79 -1.78
CA GLN A 262 14.62 5.23 -1.15
C GLN A 262 15.69 4.13 -1.13
N ALA A 263 15.32 2.87 -0.88
CA ALA A 263 16.23 1.75 -0.94
C ALA A 263 16.87 1.60 -2.32
N ALA A 264 16.05 1.75 -3.39
CA ALA A 264 16.53 1.68 -4.77
C ALA A 264 17.47 2.84 -5.14
N GLU A 265 17.30 4.03 -4.53
CA GLU A 265 18.14 5.23 -4.75
C GLU A 265 19.40 5.22 -3.90
N ALA A 266 19.34 4.66 -2.69
CA ALA A 266 20.44 4.65 -1.73
C ALA A 266 21.36 3.43 -1.82
N GLY A 267 21.21 2.56 -2.83
CA GLY A 267 22.08 1.40 -3.03
C GLY A 267 21.72 0.17 -2.20
N PHE A 268 20.48 0.10 -1.69
CA PHE A 268 19.94 -1.07 -0.99
C PHE A 268 19.09 -1.94 -1.92
N GLU A 269 19.65 -2.32 -3.06
CA GLU A 269 18.96 -2.98 -4.17
C GLU A 269 18.25 -4.26 -3.75
N THR A 270 18.87 -5.04 -2.86
CA THR A 270 18.28 -6.28 -2.33
C THR A 270 17.01 -5.99 -1.52
N HIS A 271 17.03 -4.98 -0.63
CA HIS A 271 15.85 -4.55 0.12
C HIS A 271 14.73 -4.08 -0.79
N ALA A 272 15.08 -3.34 -1.85
CA ALA A 272 14.09 -2.81 -2.78
C ALA A 272 13.25 -3.91 -3.44
N TRP A 273 13.87 -4.98 -3.99
CA TRP A 273 13.10 -6.05 -4.59
C TRP A 273 12.41 -6.96 -3.57
N GLN A 274 13.02 -7.18 -2.40
CA GLN A 274 12.43 -7.99 -1.34
C GLN A 274 11.20 -7.32 -0.71
N LEU A 275 11.24 -6.00 -0.50
CA LEU A 275 10.08 -5.22 -0.08
C LEU A 275 8.96 -5.25 -1.11
N ALA A 276 9.27 -5.08 -2.41
CA ALA A 276 8.28 -5.19 -3.48
C ALA A 276 7.57 -6.55 -3.46
N TRP A 277 8.33 -7.64 -3.31
CA TRP A 277 7.79 -8.97 -3.20
C TRP A 277 6.90 -9.13 -1.96
N SER A 278 7.32 -8.61 -0.81
CA SER A 278 6.56 -8.70 0.45
C SER A 278 5.23 -7.95 0.40
N LEU A 279 5.16 -6.85 -0.36
CA LEU A 279 3.95 -6.05 -0.56
C LEU A 279 2.97 -6.64 -1.58
N MET A 280 3.42 -7.54 -2.47
CA MET A 280 2.69 -7.94 -3.67
C MET A 280 1.26 -8.43 -3.38
N GLU A 281 1.09 -9.32 -2.41
CA GLU A 281 -0.23 -9.88 -2.07
C GLU A 281 -1.19 -8.85 -1.48
N PHE A 282 -0.67 -7.95 -0.63
CA PHE A 282 -1.47 -6.85 -0.09
C PHE A 282 -1.95 -5.92 -1.19
N LEU A 283 -1.05 -5.51 -2.08
CA LEU A 283 -1.39 -4.62 -3.20
C LEU A 283 -2.38 -5.26 -4.17
N ASP A 284 -2.22 -6.55 -4.49
CA ASP A 284 -3.16 -7.30 -5.35
C ASP A 284 -4.55 -7.39 -4.71
N GLN A 285 -4.64 -7.78 -3.44
CA GLN A 285 -5.93 -7.95 -2.75
C GLN A 285 -6.67 -6.62 -2.54
N ARG A 286 -5.93 -5.51 -2.37
CA ARG A 286 -6.51 -4.17 -2.16
C ARG A 286 -6.81 -3.43 -3.46
N GLY A 287 -6.38 -3.96 -4.61
CA GLY A 287 -6.61 -3.33 -5.92
C GLY A 287 -5.60 -2.21 -6.25
N HIS A 288 -4.49 -2.12 -5.52
CA HIS A 288 -3.43 -1.13 -5.75
C HIS A 288 -2.50 -1.54 -6.91
N TRP A 289 -3.07 -1.91 -8.06
CA TRP A 289 -2.32 -2.50 -9.18
C TRP A 289 -1.34 -1.53 -9.84
N HIS A 290 -1.64 -0.23 -9.83
CA HIS A 290 -0.73 0.80 -10.34
C HIS A 290 0.52 0.92 -9.46
N ASP A 291 0.34 0.93 -8.15
CA ASP A 291 1.46 0.95 -7.19
C ASP A 291 2.26 -0.35 -7.30
N GLN A 292 1.58 -1.50 -7.38
CA GLN A 292 2.23 -2.80 -7.59
C GLN A 292 3.13 -2.78 -8.82
N ARG A 293 2.64 -2.25 -9.95
CA ARG A 293 3.44 -2.12 -11.17
C ARG A 293 4.63 -1.17 -10.99
N THR A 294 4.44 -0.06 -10.29
CA THR A 294 5.49 0.92 -10.03
C THR A 294 6.60 0.34 -9.15
N VAL A 295 6.25 -0.28 -8.02
CA VAL A 295 7.25 -0.87 -7.10
C VAL A 295 8.00 -2.03 -7.74
N HIS A 296 7.32 -2.90 -8.51
CA HIS A 296 8.00 -4.00 -9.18
C HIS A 296 8.87 -3.54 -10.36
N ARG A 297 8.58 -2.40 -10.99
CA ARG A 297 9.48 -1.79 -11.98
C ARG A 297 10.76 -1.29 -11.32
N SER A 298 10.65 -0.59 -10.20
CA SER A 298 11.80 -0.15 -9.40
C SER A 298 12.61 -1.35 -8.92
N ALA A 299 11.95 -2.38 -8.38
CA ALA A 299 12.58 -3.64 -7.96
C ALA A 299 13.34 -4.34 -9.09
N LEU A 300 12.78 -4.36 -10.30
CA LEU A 300 13.45 -4.93 -11.48
C LEU A 300 14.72 -4.15 -11.82
N GLY A 301 14.66 -2.82 -11.80
CA GLY A 301 15.84 -1.96 -12.00
C GLY A 301 16.91 -2.21 -10.95
N SER A 302 16.54 -2.33 -9.67
CA SER A 302 17.46 -2.64 -8.57
C SER A 302 18.10 -4.02 -8.75
N ALA A 303 17.31 -5.07 -9.00
CA ALA A 303 17.83 -6.42 -9.21
C ALA A 303 18.74 -6.52 -10.45
N HIS A 304 18.50 -5.69 -11.47
CA HIS A 304 19.40 -5.61 -12.64
C HIS A 304 20.76 -5.01 -12.30
N ARG A 305 20.81 -3.93 -11.48
CA ARG A 305 22.06 -3.29 -11.08
C ARG A 305 23.02 -4.25 -10.38
N ILE A 306 22.47 -5.13 -9.53
CA ILE A 306 23.27 -6.13 -8.78
C ILE A 306 23.33 -7.50 -9.47
N ARG A 307 22.76 -7.64 -10.67
CA ARG A 307 22.70 -8.90 -11.44
C ARG A 307 22.04 -10.06 -10.69
N ASP A 308 21.10 -9.76 -9.78
CA ASP A 308 20.36 -10.77 -9.05
C ASP A 308 19.23 -11.34 -9.91
N LEU A 309 19.44 -12.53 -10.46
CA LEU A 309 18.45 -13.23 -11.30
C LEU A 309 17.18 -13.60 -10.52
N THR A 310 17.31 -13.89 -9.22
CA THR A 310 16.17 -14.20 -8.35
C THR A 310 15.28 -12.98 -8.15
N GLY A 311 15.88 -11.83 -7.82
CA GLY A 311 15.17 -10.56 -7.72
C GLY A 311 14.51 -10.15 -9.03
N GLN A 312 15.20 -10.32 -10.16
CA GLN A 312 14.64 -10.06 -11.49
C GLN A 312 13.44 -10.95 -11.80
N ALA A 313 13.50 -12.25 -11.46
CA ALA A 313 12.41 -13.19 -11.67
C ALA A 313 11.16 -12.79 -10.85
N HIS A 314 11.34 -12.47 -9.57
CA HIS A 314 10.26 -12.02 -8.69
C HIS A 314 9.66 -10.68 -9.16
N ALA A 315 10.49 -9.73 -9.57
CA ALA A 315 10.02 -8.45 -10.09
C ALA A 315 9.24 -8.60 -11.40
N CYS A 316 9.73 -9.43 -12.35
CA CYS A 316 9.01 -9.75 -13.58
C CYS A 316 7.67 -10.44 -13.29
N TYR A 317 7.62 -11.37 -12.34
CA TYR A 317 6.39 -12.02 -11.94
C TYR A 317 5.38 -10.99 -11.38
N GLY A 318 5.79 -10.10 -10.49
CA GLY A 318 4.95 -9.05 -9.93
C GLY A 318 4.42 -8.06 -10.99
N LEU A 319 5.27 -7.68 -11.98
CA LEU A 319 4.86 -6.87 -13.13
C LEU A 319 3.81 -7.60 -13.97
N GLY A 320 4.02 -8.90 -14.22
CA GLY A 320 3.08 -9.74 -14.95
C GLY A 320 1.71 -9.80 -14.27
N LEU A 321 1.66 -9.99 -12.96
CA LEU A 321 0.40 -9.99 -12.20
C LEU A 321 -0.30 -8.63 -12.25
N ALA A 322 0.43 -7.53 -12.06
CA ALA A 322 -0.15 -6.20 -12.14
C ALA A 322 -0.75 -5.91 -13.52
N ASP A 323 -0.03 -6.26 -14.60
CA ASP A 323 -0.52 -6.08 -15.97
C ASP A 323 -1.72 -7.00 -16.27
N LEU A 324 -1.80 -8.22 -15.70
CA LEU A 324 -2.98 -9.09 -15.78
C LEU A 324 -4.23 -8.43 -15.18
N ARG A 325 -4.08 -7.86 -13.96
CA ARG A 325 -5.18 -7.17 -13.27
C ARG A 325 -5.66 -5.92 -14.00
N MET A 326 -4.76 -5.26 -14.73
CA MET A 326 -5.08 -4.09 -15.57
C MET A 326 -5.55 -4.45 -16.99
N GLY A 327 -5.76 -5.74 -17.30
CA GLY A 327 -6.22 -6.20 -18.61
C GLY A 327 -5.16 -6.11 -19.74
N ARG A 328 -3.88 -5.91 -19.38
CA ARG A 328 -2.77 -5.77 -20.35
C ARG A 328 -2.13 -7.12 -20.64
N TYR A 329 -2.91 -8.06 -21.17
CA TYR A 329 -2.57 -9.48 -21.21
C TYR A 329 -1.28 -9.80 -21.99
N ASP A 330 -1.01 -9.12 -23.12
CA ASP A 330 0.20 -9.38 -23.91
C ASP A 330 1.48 -8.92 -23.17
N ARG A 331 1.42 -7.78 -22.47
CA ARG A 331 2.53 -7.32 -21.61
C ARG A 331 2.74 -8.26 -20.43
N ALA A 332 1.65 -8.66 -19.80
CA ALA A 332 1.67 -9.63 -18.72
C ALA A 332 2.37 -10.93 -19.13
N ARG A 333 1.98 -11.49 -20.29
CA ARG A 333 2.60 -12.68 -20.86
C ARG A 333 4.11 -12.48 -21.05
N GLY A 334 4.53 -11.35 -21.64
CA GLY A 334 5.96 -11.05 -21.82
C GLY A 334 6.74 -11.07 -20.52
N HIS A 335 6.20 -10.41 -19.47
CA HIS A 335 6.81 -10.40 -18.16
C HIS A 335 6.82 -11.80 -17.50
N LEU A 336 5.74 -12.56 -17.59
CA LEU A 336 5.62 -13.90 -17.00
C LEU A 336 6.54 -14.92 -17.70
N VAL A 337 6.68 -14.86 -19.01
CA VAL A 337 7.63 -15.72 -19.75
C VAL A 337 9.06 -15.38 -19.34
N ARG A 338 9.39 -14.10 -19.20
CA ARG A 338 10.71 -13.70 -18.70
C ARG A 338 10.94 -14.22 -17.26
N ALA A 339 9.96 -14.08 -16.37
CA ALA A 339 10.03 -14.64 -15.01
C ALA A 339 10.26 -16.15 -15.02
N LEU A 340 9.51 -16.88 -15.87
CA LEU A 340 9.65 -18.33 -16.04
C LEU A 340 11.07 -18.73 -16.48
N ASN A 341 11.64 -18.02 -17.44
CA ASN A 341 12.99 -18.31 -17.94
C ASN A 341 14.04 -18.03 -16.84
N LEU A 342 13.94 -16.93 -16.12
CA LEU A 342 14.81 -16.61 -14.99
C LEU A 342 14.69 -17.65 -13.87
N HIS A 343 13.48 -18.12 -13.55
CA HIS A 343 13.29 -19.19 -12.57
C HIS A 343 13.84 -20.55 -13.05
N ARG A 344 13.88 -20.81 -14.36
CA ARG A 344 14.56 -21.98 -14.91
C ARG A 344 16.07 -21.88 -14.75
N GLU A 345 16.63 -20.72 -15.06
CA GLU A 345 18.07 -20.44 -14.93
C GLU A 345 18.54 -20.56 -13.48
N THR A 346 17.74 -20.09 -12.52
CA THR A 346 18.03 -20.18 -11.08
C THR A 346 17.64 -21.54 -10.45
N GLY A 347 17.09 -22.48 -11.21
CA GLY A 347 16.65 -23.79 -10.68
C GLY A 347 15.44 -23.71 -9.73
N ASN A 348 14.73 -22.57 -9.66
CA ASN A 348 13.62 -22.37 -8.76
C ASN A 348 12.33 -23.00 -9.32
N ALA A 349 12.08 -24.26 -8.98
CA ALA A 349 10.90 -25.01 -9.43
C ALA A 349 9.57 -24.38 -8.96
N VAL A 350 9.53 -23.83 -7.74
CA VAL A 350 8.32 -23.17 -7.20
C VAL A 350 8.04 -21.87 -7.96
N GLY A 351 9.06 -21.07 -8.25
CA GLY A 351 8.92 -19.86 -9.07
C GLY A 351 8.45 -20.18 -10.49
N GLN A 352 8.94 -21.26 -11.10
CA GLN A 352 8.43 -21.75 -12.39
C GLN A 352 6.95 -22.11 -12.31
N ALA A 353 6.53 -22.83 -11.24
CA ALA A 353 5.14 -23.20 -11.05
C ALA A 353 4.22 -21.97 -10.90
N LEU A 354 4.65 -20.96 -10.14
CA LEU A 354 3.95 -19.66 -10.01
C LEU A 354 3.78 -18.98 -11.37
N ALA A 355 4.86 -18.89 -12.15
CA ALA A 355 4.82 -18.27 -13.48
C ALA A 355 3.88 -19.04 -14.43
N HIS A 356 3.90 -20.37 -14.39
CA HIS A 356 2.96 -21.19 -15.17
C HIS A 356 1.51 -20.98 -14.73
N GLY A 357 1.22 -20.88 -13.42
CA GLY A 357 -0.13 -20.55 -12.92
C GLY A 357 -0.65 -19.20 -13.42
N ALA A 358 0.20 -18.18 -13.43
CA ALA A 358 -0.15 -16.87 -13.95
C ALA A 358 -0.33 -16.85 -15.48
N LEU A 359 0.48 -17.63 -16.23
CA LEU A 359 0.33 -17.82 -17.68
C LEU A 359 -0.96 -18.57 -18.04
N ASN A 360 -1.39 -19.54 -17.21
CA ASN A 360 -2.71 -20.17 -17.36
C ASN A 360 -3.82 -19.11 -17.30
N PHE A 361 -3.80 -18.24 -16.27
CA PHE A 361 -4.80 -17.18 -16.13
C PHE A 361 -4.74 -16.17 -17.31
N ALA A 362 -3.56 -15.85 -17.80
CA ALA A 362 -3.41 -15.01 -18.99
C ALA A 362 -4.03 -15.65 -20.24
N GLY A 363 -3.80 -16.95 -20.44
CA GLY A 363 -4.38 -17.74 -21.53
C GLY A 363 -5.91 -17.77 -21.48
N GLU A 364 -6.47 -17.99 -20.30
CA GLU A 364 -7.92 -17.95 -20.04
C GLU A 364 -8.53 -16.61 -20.50
N ARG A 365 -7.97 -15.49 -20.01
CA ARG A 365 -8.46 -14.14 -20.34
C ARG A 365 -8.35 -13.78 -21.82
N GLN A 366 -7.51 -14.46 -22.57
CA GLN A 366 -7.33 -14.29 -24.01
C GLN A 366 -8.05 -15.36 -24.85
N GLY A 367 -8.84 -16.24 -24.22
CA GLY A 367 -9.54 -17.35 -24.89
C GLY A 367 -8.62 -18.48 -25.38
N ARG A 368 -7.36 -18.51 -24.93
CA ARG A 368 -6.37 -19.55 -25.29
C ARG A 368 -6.40 -20.70 -24.28
N HIS A 369 -7.52 -21.39 -24.22
CA HIS A 369 -7.83 -22.34 -23.13
C HIS A 369 -6.91 -23.58 -23.13
N ASP A 370 -6.55 -24.12 -24.32
CA ASP A 370 -5.61 -25.26 -24.43
C ASP A 370 -4.22 -24.92 -23.92
N GLU A 371 -3.73 -23.72 -24.27
CA GLU A 371 -2.46 -23.20 -23.73
C GLU A 371 -2.54 -23.01 -22.22
N GLY A 372 -3.68 -22.50 -21.72
CA GLY A 372 -3.97 -22.36 -20.30
C GLY A 372 -3.88 -23.71 -19.58
N LEU A 373 -4.56 -24.73 -20.08
CA LEU A 373 -4.52 -26.10 -19.50
C LEU A 373 -3.08 -26.67 -19.49
N HIS A 374 -2.33 -26.49 -20.58
CA HIS A 374 -0.92 -26.90 -20.62
C HIS A 374 -0.11 -26.27 -19.48
N HIS A 375 -0.26 -24.97 -19.28
CA HIS A 375 0.42 -24.24 -18.22
C HIS A 375 -0.04 -24.71 -16.81
N ALA A 376 -1.33 -24.94 -16.58
CA ALA A 376 -1.86 -25.44 -15.31
C ALA A 376 -1.28 -26.83 -14.97
N LEU A 377 -1.23 -27.74 -15.94
CA LEU A 377 -0.63 -29.08 -15.77
C LEU A 377 0.88 -29.01 -15.47
N ARG A 378 1.60 -28.09 -16.09
CA ARG A 378 3.03 -27.84 -15.79
C ARG A 378 3.24 -27.36 -14.38
N ALA A 379 2.42 -26.40 -13.92
CA ALA A 379 2.46 -25.91 -12.54
C ALA A 379 2.21 -27.05 -11.55
N LEU A 380 1.19 -27.88 -11.78
CA LEU A 380 0.85 -29.02 -10.95
C LEU A 380 2.01 -30.02 -10.83
N LYS A 381 2.65 -30.35 -11.96
CA LYS A 381 3.82 -31.24 -11.98
C LYS A 381 4.99 -30.69 -11.16
N LEU A 382 5.27 -29.40 -11.30
CA LEU A 382 6.38 -28.73 -10.59
C LEU A 382 6.13 -28.67 -9.09
N TYR A 383 4.93 -28.34 -8.63
CA TYR A 383 4.60 -28.32 -7.20
C TYR A 383 4.66 -29.69 -6.56
N ARG A 384 4.18 -30.76 -7.27
CA ARG A 384 4.33 -32.14 -6.83
C ARG A 384 5.79 -32.53 -6.66
N ALA A 385 6.61 -32.26 -7.67
CA ALA A 385 8.03 -32.57 -7.64
C ALA A 385 8.78 -31.81 -6.52
N ALA A 386 8.33 -30.60 -6.19
CA ALA A 386 8.88 -29.79 -5.10
C ALA A 386 8.31 -30.16 -3.71
N GLY A 387 7.36 -31.08 -3.61
CA GLY A 387 6.70 -31.46 -2.33
C GLY A 387 5.87 -30.34 -1.71
N ARG A 388 5.40 -29.37 -2.51
CA ARG A 388 4.68 -28.20 -2.04
C ARG A 388 3.17 -28.41 -2.10
N ARG A 389 2.64 -29.01 -1.01
CA ARG A 389 1.25 -29.46 -0.93
C ARG A 389 0.22 -28.36 -1.14
N SER A 390 0.45 -27.16 -0.58
CA SER A 390 -0.45 -26.01 -0.79
C SER A 390 -0.42 -25.53 -2.24
N GLY A 391 0.77 -25.41 -2.84
CA GLY A 391 0.93 -25.05 -4.26
C GLY A 391 0.31 -26.11 -5.19
N GLU A 392 0.42 -27.40 -4.84
CA GLU A 392 -0.22 -28.49 -5.58
C GLU A 392 -1.74 -28.34 -5.57
N ALA A 393 -2.35 -28.04 -4.41
CA ALA A 393 -3.79 -27.82 -4.31
C ALA A 393 -4.27 -26.65 -5.19
N TYR A 394 -3.55 -25.53 -5.17
CA TYR A 394 -3.85 -24.40 -6.07
C TYR A 394 -3.72 -24.76 -7.53
N ALA A 395 -2.64 -25.43 -7.93
CA ALA A 395 -2.42 -25.84 -9.32
C ALA A 395 -3.48 -26.85 -9.76
N MET A 396 -3.93 -27.73 -8.87
CA MET A 396 -5.01 -28.68 -9.14
C MET A 396 -6.35 -27.98 -9.39
N ASN A 397 -6.68 -26.95 -8.59
CA ASN A 397 -7.85 -26.12 -8.86
C ASN A 397 -7.74 -25.38 -10.20
N ASN A 398 -6.55 -24.88 -10.54
CA ASN A 398 -6.32 -24.22 -11.84
C ASN A 398 -6.47 -25.19 -13.02
N VAL A 399 -6.06 -26.45 -12.87
CA VAL A 399 -6.32 -27.51 -13.87
C VAL A 399 -7.83 -27.74 -14.02
N GLY A 400 -8.56 -27.89 -12.91
CA GLY A 400 -10.02 -28.00 -12.95
C GLY A 400 -10.69 -26.81 -13.61
N TRP A 401 -10.25 -25.61 -13.30
CA TRP A 401 -10.74 -24.38 -13.92
C TRP A 401 -10.45 -24.33 -15.43
N ALA A 402 -9.25 -24.74 -15.86
CA ALA A 402 -8.91 -24.80 -17.27
C ALA A 402 -9.79 -25.80 -18.04
N TYR A 403 -10.12 -26.95 -17.43
CA TYR A 403 -11.12 -27.89 -17.99
C TYR A 403 -12.51 -27.25 -18.08
N ALA A 404 -12.94 -26.46 -17.11
CA ALA A 404 -14.20 -25.73 -17.16
C ALA A 404 -14.26 -24.78 -18.36
N MET A 405 -13.16 -24.08 -18.66
CA MET A 405 -13.07 -23.21 -19.83
C MET A 405 -13.10 -23.95 -21.18
N LEU A 406 -12.72 -25.22 -21.18
CA LEU A 406 -12.82 -26.13 -22.33
C LEU A 406 -14.18 -26.85 -22.41
N GLY A 407 -15.07 -26.67 -21.42
CA GLY A 407 -16.39 -27.30 -21.35
C GLY A 407 -16.40 -28.71 -20.74
N ASP A 408 -15.26 -29.22 -20.27
CA ASP A 408 -15.19 -30.51 -19.58
C ASP A 408 -15.47 -30.33 -18.07
N PHE A 409 -16.75 -30.14 -17.75
CA PHE A 409 -17.19 -29.91 -16.37
C PHE A 409 -17.00 -31.15 -15.48
N GLN A 410 -16.96 -32.36 -16.06
CA GLN A 410 -16.69 -33.57 -15.29
C GLN A 410 -15.26 -33.58 -14.73
N GLN A 411 -14.27 -33.28 -15.56
CA GLN A 411 -12.88 -33.13 -15.11
C GLN A 411 -12.73 -31.93 -14.14
N THR A 412 -13.52 -30.87 -14.32
CA THR A 412 -13.57 -29.76 -13.37
C THR A 412 -13.95 -30.22 -11.98
N LEU A 413 -15.05 -30.98 -11.84
CA LEU A 413 -15.50 -31.51 -10.55
C LEU A 413 -14.42 -32.37 -9.90
N VAL A 414 -13.86 -33.34 -10.64
CA VAL A 414 -12.82 -34.25 -10.13
C VAL A 414 -11.62 -33.50 -9.56
N HIS A 415 -11.10 -32.52 -10.31
CA HIS A 415 -9.91 -31.79 -9.91
C HIS A 415 -10.19 -30.79 -8.78
N CYS A 416 -11.31 -30.05 -8.85
CA CYS A 416 -11.64 -29.03 -7.85
C CYS A 416 -12.09 -29.63 -6.51
N GLU A 417 -12.80 -30.76 -6.47
CA GLU A 417 -13.15 -31.46 -5.22
C GLU A 417 -11.90 -31.95 -4.50
N LYS A 418 -10.94 -32.52 -5.24
CA LYS A 418 -9.67 -32.93 -4.67
C LYS A 418 -8.86 -31.75 -4.16
N ALA A 419 -8.82 -30.65 -4.90
CA ALA A 419 -8.19 -29.43 -4.47
C ALA A 419 -8.84 -28.85 -3.20
N LEU A 420 -10.18 -28.84 -3.14
CA LEU A 420 -10.96 -28.38 -1.99
C LEU A 420 -10.63 -29.20 -0.72
N THR A 421 -10.54 -30.52 -0.85
CA THR A 421 -10.15 -31.40 0.25
C THR A 421 -8.77 -31.07 0.78
N MET A 422 -7.78 -30.92 -0.10
CA MET A 422 -6.41 -30.57 0.27
C MET A 422 -6.32 -29.18 0.93
N MET A 423 -7.08 -28.21 0.44
CA MET A 423 -7.11 -26.84 1.00
C MET A 423 -7.74 -26.81 2.38
N ARG A 424 -8.81 -27.59 2.62
CA ARG A 424 -9.44 -27.74 3.93
C ARG A 424 -8.51 -28.40 4.95
N GLU A 425 -7.83 -29.49 4.57
CA GLU A 425 -6.83 -30.14 5.42
C GLU A 425 -5.69 -29.20 5.81
N ALA A 426 -5.30 -28.29 4.90
CA ALA A 426 -4.29 -27.28 5.15
C ALA A 426 -4.80 -26.05 5.92
N GLY A 427 -6.11 -25.91 6.14
CA GLY A 427 -6.72 -24.70 6.71
C GLY A 427 -6.64 -23.47 5.79
N ASP A 428 -6.42 -23.68 4.49
CA ASP A 428 -6.28 -22.60 3.51
C ASP A 428 -7.64 -22.06 3.05
N ARG A 429 -8.18 -21.12 3.82
CA ARG A 429 -9.47 -20.48 3.54
C ARG A 429 -9.50 -19.72 2.20
N ARG A 430 -8.36 -19.21 1.75
CA ARG A 430 -8.26 -18.52 0.45
C ARG A 430 -8.41 -19.52 -0.71
N GLY A 431 -7.63 -20.59 -0.68
CA GLY A 431 -7.73 -21.67 -1.65
C GLY A 431 -9.12 -22.31 -1.63
N GLU A 432 -9.63 -22.60 -0.44
CA GLU A 432 -10.99 -23.15 -0.26
C GLU A 432 -12.04 -22.30 -0.99
N SER A 433 -11.99 -20.96 -0.85
CA SER A 433 -12.92 -20.07 -1.54
C SER A 433 -12.81 -20.13 -3.07
N ALA A 434 -11.60 -20.33 -3.60
CA ALA A 434 -11.37 -20.45 -5.04
C ALA A 434 -11.91 -21.78 -5.58
N ALA A 435 -11.70 -22.88 -4.85
CA ALA A 435 -12.21 -24.20 -5.23
C ALA A 435 -13.75 -24.23 -5.20
N TRP A 436 -14.38 -23.64 -4.20
CA TRP A 436 -15.83 -23.48 -4.16
C TRP A 436 -16.39 -22.69 -5.35
N ASP A 437 -15.71 -21.61 -5.75
CA ASP A 437 -16.13 -20.81 -6.89
C ASP A 437 -16.02 -21.59 -8.21
N SER A 438 -14.95 -22.38 -8.37
CA SER A 438 -14.74 -23.25 -9.54
C SER A 438 -15.79 -24.37 -9.62
N LEU A 439 -16.11 -25.01 -8.49
CA LEU A 439 -17.18 -26.02 -8.40
C LEU A 439 -18.54 -25.42 -8.72
N GLY A 440 -18.83 -24.22 -8.19
CA GLY A 440 -20.07 -23.48 -8.49
C GLY A 440 -20.24 -23.24 -9.99
N TYR A 441 -19.15 -22.89 -10.68
CA TYR A 441 -19.16 -22.69 -12.12
C TYR A 441 -19.47 -23.99 -12.88
N ALA A 442 -18.85 -25.10 -12.49
CA ALA A 442 -19.12 -26.41 -13.11
C ALA A 442 -20.58 -26.83 -12.90
N TYR A 443 -21.09 -26.78 -11.66
CA TYR A 443 -22.48 -27.15 -11.36
C TYR A 443 -23.48 -26.27 -12.12
N GLN A 444 -23.22 -24.97 -12.25
CA GLN A 444 -24.09 -24.06 -13.01
C GLN A 444 -24.22 -24.48 -14.48
N HIS A 445 -23.11 -24.89 -15.11
CA HIS A 445 -23.09 -25.29 -16.53
C HIS A 445 -23.62 -26.71 -16.78
N ILE A 446 -23.58 -27.59 -15.76
CA ILE A 446 -24.22 -28.90 -15.79
C ILE A 446 -25.74 -28.76 -15.60
N GLY A 447 -26.23 -27.60 -15.11
CA GLY A 447 -27.65 -27.34 -14.84
C GLY A 447 -28.06 -27.60 -13.38
N ASP A 448 -27.15 -28.04 -12.51
CA ASP A 448 -27.45 -28.14 -11.07
C ASP A 448 -27.28 -26.78 -10.37
N HIS A 449 -28.25 -25.90 -10.62
CA HIS A 449 -28.25 -24.54 -10.12
C HIS A 449 -28.30 -24.47 -8.58
N GLN A 450 -28.88 -25.50 -7.92
CA GLN A 450 -28.94 -25.52 -6.45
C GLN A 450 -27.56 -25.80 -5.84
N GLN A 451 -26.78 -26.71 -6.41
CA GLN A 451 -25.39 -26.92 -5.98
C GLN A 451 -24.52 -25.71 -6.31
N ALA A 452 -24.69 -25.10 -7.49
CA ALA A 452 -23.99 -23.88 -7.85
C ALA A 452 -24.19 -22.75 -6.83
N ILE A 453 -25.44 -22.50 -6.42
CA ILE A 453 -25.79 -21.49 -5.41
C ILE A 453 -25.11 -21.81 -4.07
N ARG A 454 -25.11 -23.07 -3.63
CA ARG A 454 -24.42 -23.48 -2.40
C ARG A 454 -22.93 -23.19 -2.47
N CYS A 455 -22.27 -23.59 -3.53
CA CYS A 455 -20.84 -23.39 -3.73
C CYS A 455 -20.48 -21.90 -3.75
N TYR A 456 -21.20 -21.08 -4.50
CA TYR A 456 -20.95 -19.65 -4.56
C TYR A 456 -21.21 -18.93 -3.23
N ARG A 457 -22.19 -19.35 -2.43
CA ARG A 457 -22.41 -18.81 -1.08
C ARG A 457 -21.21 -19.06 -0.18
N HIS A 458 -20.67 -20.28 -0.18
CA HIS A 458 -19.45 -20.60 0.57
C HIS A 458 -18.26 -19.74 0.12
N ALA A 459 -18.08 -19.56 -1.19
CA ALA A 459 -17.03 -18.70 -1.72
C ALA A 459 -17.17 -17.25 -1.25
N VAL A 460 -18.39 -16.69 -1.31
CA VAL A 460 -18.70 -15.31 -0.86
C VAL A 460 -18.42 -15.12 0.63
N GLU A 461 -18.85 -16.07 1.49
CA GLU A 461 -18.64 -16.01 2.94
C GLU A 461 -17.16 -16.00 3.29
N LEU A 462 -16.37 -16.91 2.70
CA LEU A 462 -14.93 -17.00 2.94
C LEU A 462 -14.20 -15.74 2.48
N ARG A 463 -14.54 -15.21 1.29
CA ARG A 463 -13.93 -13.99 0.71
C ARG A 463 -14.27 -12.75 1.52
N ARG A 464 -15.52 -12.64 2.01
CA ARG A 464 -15.96 -11.54 2.89
C ARG A 464 -15.17 -11.51 4.19
N GLY A 465 -15.03 -12.65 4.86
CA GLY A 465 -14.27 -12.79 6.11
C GLY A 465 -12.80 -12.40 5.99
N ARG A 466 -12.26 -12.40 4.75
CA ARG A 466 -10.87 -12.03 4.46
C ARG A 466 -10.70 -10.64 3.86
N GLY A 467 -11.78 -9.92 3.59
CA GLY A 467 -11.74 -8.58 2.97
C GLY A 467 -11.31 -8.58 1.49
N GLU A 468 -11.47 -9.69 0.78
CA GLU A 468 -11.12 -9.84 -0.64
C GLU A 468 -12.19 -9.21 -1.55
N ARG A 469 -12.31 -7.90 -1.51
CA ARG A 469 -13.43 -7.13 -2.08
C ARG A 469 -13.72 -7.43 -3.56
N VAL A 470 -12.67 -7.50 -4.40
CA VAL A 470 -12.83 -7.77 -5.84
C VAL A 470 -13.38 -9.16 -6.06
N ARG A 471 -12.74 -10.18 -5.45
CA ARG A 471 -13.14 -11.58 -5.60
C ARG A 471 -14.50 -11.87 -4.99
N GLU A 472 -14.85 -11.21 -3.86
CA GLU A 472 -16.20 -11.29 -3.30
C GLU A 472 -17.24 -10.78 -4.30
N ALA A 473 -16.97 -9.65 -4.99
CA ALA A 473 -17.86 -9.10 -6.01
C ALA A 473 -18.02 -10.04 -7.21
N GLU A 474 -16.93 -10.66 -7.68
CA GLU A 474 -16.96 -11.67 -8.76
C GLU A 474 -17.84 -12.86 -8.36
N SER A 475 -17.68 -13.41 -7.15
CA SER A 475 -18.53 -14.52 -6.66
C SER A 475 -19.98 -14.11 -6.46
N LEU A 476 -20.25 -12.90 -5.99
CA LEU A 476 -21.63 -12.37 -5.88
C LEU A 476 -22.29 -12.25 -7.25
N HIS A 477 -21.55 -11.81 -8.27
CA HIS A 477 -22.04 -11.77 -9.65
C HIS A 477 -22.44 -13.17 -10.16
N ARG A 478 -21.57 -14.17 -9.96
CA ARG A 478 -21.84 -15.58 -10.34
C ARG A 478 -23.00 -16.16 -9.53
N LEU A 479 -23.06 -15.88 -8.23
CA LEU A 479 -24.17 -16.29 -7.37
C LEU A 479 -25.50 -15.75 -7.92
N GLY A 480 -25.57 -14.46 -8.25
CA GLY A 480 -26.77 -13.87 -8.83
C GLY A 480 -27.14 -14.50 -10.18
N SER A 481 -26.16 -14.85 -11.02
CA SER A 481 -26.40 -15.54 -12.28
C SER A 481 -26.97 -16.97 -12.07
N ALA A 482 -26.45 -17.71 -11.09
CA ALA A 482 -26.98 -19.03 -10.72
C ALA A 482 -28.39 -18.95 -10.10
N GLN A 483 -28.64 -17.94 -9.27
CA GLN A 483 -29.99 -17.67 -8.71
C GLN A 483 -31.01 -17.35 -9.78
N LEU A 484 -30.61 -16.51 -10.77
CA LEU A 484 -31.47 -16.20 -11.92
C LEU A 484 -31.81 -17.45 -12.71
N ALA A 485 -30.81 -18.30 -13.00
CA ALA A 485 -31.02 -19.57 -13.71
C ALA A 485 -31.91 -20.54 -12.93
N ALA A 486 -31.90 -20.49 -11.59
CA ALA A 486 -32.79 -21.25 -10.71
C ALA A 486 -34.20 -20.63 -10.57
N GLY A 487 -34.50 -19.49 -11.19
CA GLY A 487 -35.77 -18.77 -11.09
C GLY A 487 -35.86 -17.80 -9.90
N ASP A 488 -34.84 -17.71 -9.03
CA ASP A 488 -34.79 -16.77 -7.90
C ASP A 488 -34.36 -15.37 -8.35
N ARG A 489 -35.31 -14.63 -8.96
CA ARG A 489 -35.08 -13.25 -9.45
C ARG A 489 -34.76 -12.27 -8.32
N ALA A 490 -35.35 -12.46 -7.14
CA ALA A 490 -35.13 -11.58 -6.00
C ALA A 490 -33.72 -11.75 -5.42
N GLY A 491 -33.29 -12.98 -5.21
CA GLY A 491 -31.93 -13.30 -4.79
C GLY A 491 -30.87 -12.86 -5.80
N ALA A 492 -31.13 -13.04 -7.09
CA ALA A 492 -30.26 -12.57 -8.16
C ALA A 492 -30.05 -11.04 -8.11
N ARG A 493 -31.13 -10.28 -7.91
CA ARG A 493 -31.08 -8.82 -7.78
C ARG A 493 -30.25 -8.39 -6.57
N ASP A 494 -30.48 -9.00 -5.38
CA ASP A 494 -29.69 -8.70 -4.18
C ASP A 494 -28.21 -8.98 -4.40
N SER A 495 -27.88 -10.16 -4.92
CA SER A 495 -26.49 -10.56 -5.17
C SER A 495 -25.80 -9.62 -6.16
N TRP A 496 -26.46 -9.26 -7.25
CA TRP A 496 -25.89 -8.33 -8.24
C TRP A 496 -25.77 -6.89 -7.72
N GLN A 497 -26.72 -6.40 -6.91
CA GLN A 497 -26.63 -5.08 -6.30
C GLN A 497 -25.43 -4.99 -5.34
N ARG A 498 -25.20 -6.01 -4.54
CA ARG A 498 -24.06 -6.10 -3.63
C ARG A 498 -22.73 -6.20 -4.40
N ALA A 499 -22.69 -6.93 -5.51
CA ALA A 499 -21.52 -6.97 -6.39
C ALA A 499 -21.24 -5.60 -7.00
N LEU A 500 -22.28 -4.91 -7.50
CA LEU A 500 -22.16 -3.59 -8.12
C LEU A 500 -21.59 -2.55 -7.14
N THR A 501 -22.14 -2.49 -5.92
CA THR A 501 -21.64 -1.57 -4.87
C THR A 501 -20.14 -1.73 -4.64
N ARG A 502 -19.60 -2.97 -4.70
CA ARG A 502 -18.17 -3.22 -4.53
C ARG A 502 -17.36 -2.85 -5.76
N PHE A 503 -17.84 -3.19 -6.94
CA PHE A 503 -17.18 -2.83 -8.18
C PHE A 503 -17.13 -1.33 -8.41
N ASP A 504 -18.19 -0.59 -8.06
CA ASP A 504 -18.23 0.87 -8.16
C ASP A 504 -17.20 1.52 -7.21
N ALA A 505 -17.12 1.04 -5.97
CA ALA A 505 -16.14 1.52 -5.00
C ALA A 505 -14.67 1.29 -5.43
N LEU A 506 -14.44 0.37 -6.38
CA LEU A 506 -13.13 -0.01 -6.89
C LEU A 506 -12.86 0.48 -8.32
N GLY A 507 -13.83 1.14 -8.95
CA GLY A 507 -13.73 1.55 -10.38
C GLY A 507 -13.56 0.36 -11.32
N HIS A 508 -14.14 -0.82 -10.99
CA HIS A 508 -13.92 -2.05 -11.75
C HIS A 508 -14.73 -2.05 -13.06
N PRO A 509 -14.15 -2.51 -14.20
CA PRO A 509 -14.82 -2.47 -15.51
C PRO A 509 -16.12 -3.27 -15.58
N ASP A 510 -16.28 -4.33 -14.78
CA ASP A 510 -17.50 -5.15 -14.77
C ASP A 510 -18.72 -4.48 -14.12
N ALA A 511 -18.56 -3.30 -13.49
CA ALA A 511 -19.68 -2.54 -12.92
C ALA A 511 -20.75 -2.24 -13.97
N GLN A 512 -20.35 -1.86 -15.21
CA GLN A 512 -21.31 -1.55 -16.27
C GLN A 512 -22.15 -2.77 -16.69
N ARG A 513 -21.53 -3.94 -16.82
CA ARG A 513 -22.25 -5.19 -17.13
C ARG A 513 -23.32 -5.54 -16.11
N LEU A 514 -23.03 -5.29 -14.82
CA LEU A 514 -24.01 -5.51 -13.76
C LEU A 514 -25.16 -4.50 -13.77
N ARG A 515 -24.89 -3.23 -14.07
CA ARG A 515 -25.97 -2.22 -14.27
C ARG A 515 -26.92 -2.63 -15.37
N ASP A 516 -26.37 -3.06 -16.52
CA ASP A 516 -27.16 -3.53 -17.65
C ASP A 516 -27.98 -4.79 -17.29
N GLY A 517 -27.40 -5.71 -16.51
CA GLY A 517 -28.07 -6.90 -16.00
C GLY A 517 -29.23 -6.56 -15.04
N LEU A 518 -28.99 -5.66 -14.09
CA LEU A 518 -30.01 -5.19 -13.13
C LEU A 518 -31.16 -4.45 -13.83
N THR A 519 -30.85 -3.64 -14.84
CA THR A 519 -31.89 -2.95 -15.65
C THR A 519 -32.79 -3.94 -16.37
N ARG A 520 -32.23 -5.00 -16.97
CA ARG A 520 -32.99 -6.08 -17.61
C ARG A 520 -33.84 -6.88 -16.62
N LEU A 521 -33.38 -7.07 -15.40
CA LEU A 521 -34.15 -7.72 -14.33
C LEU A 521 -35.31 -6.86 -13.82
N GLY A 522 -35.22 -5.53 -13.91
CA GLY A 522 -36.22 -4.57 -13.46
C GLY A 522 -37.30 -4.21 -14.51
N GLY A 523 -37.10 -4.57 -15.77
CA GLY A 523 -38.10 -4.35 -16.83
C GLY A 523 -39.39 -5.17 -16.62
N PRO A 524 -40.53 -4.72 -17.17
CA PRO A 524 -41.78 -5.46 -17.05
C PRO A 524 -41.61 -6.88 -17.59
N THR A 525 -42.06 -7.86 -16.80
CA THR A 525 -42.20 -9.25 -17.25
C THR A 525 -43.09 -9.25 -18.49
N ALA A 526 -42.51 -9.65 -19.63
CA ALA A 526 -43.32 -10.00 -20.81
C ALA A 526 -44.01 -11.35 -20.55
N ASP A 527 -45.00 -11.32 -19.63
CA ASP A 527 -45.94 -12.42 -19.41
C ASP A 527 -47.33 -11.81 -19.35
N GLY A 528 -48.01 -11.85 -20.47
CA GLY A 528 -49.39 -11.38 -20.61
C GLY A 528 -49.85 -11.25 -22.04
N THR A 529 -49.77 -12.30 -22.86
CA THR A 529 -50.79 -12.61 -23.88
C THR A 529 -50.73 -14.09 -24.19
#